data_c5bcd1e7f793301f663ae95ab57c2299
#
_entry.id   c5bcd1e7f793301f663ae95ab57c2299
#
_cell.length_a   1.000
_cell.length_b   1.000
_cell.length_c   1.000
_cell.angle_alpha   90.00
_cell.angle_beta   90.00
_cell.angle_gamma   90.00
#
_symmetry.space_group_name_H-M   'P 1'
#
loop_
_entity.id
_entity.type
_entity.pdbx_description
1 polymer ?
#
loop_
_entity_poly.entity_id
_entity_poly.type
_entity_poly.pdbx_seq_one_letter_code
_entity_poly.pdbx_strand_id
1 'polypeptide(L)'
;MERSLLFKYRRLKIKFIAIFLDHYVRLATKKHDIKIVAVTGTIGKTSAKVAISQLLSSKHRVHIEDQNHNSDRAIRLNFFGVEFPHNSRQMIRWIPVILEVRKLAKNFPFDVVVIEMAESRHASLKKF
;
A
#
# COMPACT_ATOMS: atom_id res chain seq x y z
N MET A 1 -10.89 -21.68 25.22
CA MET A 1 -9.79 -22.26 24.42
C MET A 1 -9.94 -21.93 22.94
N GLU A 2 -11.08 -22.10 22.33
CA GLU A 2 -11.31 -21.79 20.89
C GLU A 2 -11.09 -20.33 20.49
N ARG A 3 -11.54 -19.37 21.31
CA ARG A 3 -11.35 -17.92 21.01
C ARG A 3 -9.87 -17.52 20.94
N SER A 4 -9.00 -18.13 21.74
CA SER A 4 -7.56 -17.87 21.75
C SER A 4 -6.87 -18.39 20.48
N LEU A 5 -7.25 -19.57 20.00
CA LEU A 5 -6.74 -20.18 18.78
C LEU A 5 -7.16 -19.38 17.53
N LEU A 6 -8.43 -18.98 17.46
CA LEU A 6 -8.94 -18.13 16.38
C LEU A 6 -8.23 -16.77 16.32
N PHE A 7 -7.91 -16.20 17.49
CA PHE A 7 -7.18 -14.94 17.56
C PHE A 7 -5.72 -15.09 17.11
N LYS A 8 -5.04 -16.17 17.51
CA LYS A 8 -3.68 -16.50 17.04
C LYS A 8 -3.64 -16.73 15.53
N TYR A 9 -4.61 -17.50 15.00
CA TYR A 9 -4.72 -17.75 13.57
C TYR A 9 -4.94 -16.46 12.77
N ARG A 10 -5.82 -15.56 13.25
CA ARG A 10 -6.04 -14.25 12.62
C ARG A 10 -4.78 -13.40 12.58
N ARG A 11 -4.04 -13.32 13.69
CA ARG A 11 -2.78 -12.56 13.75
C ARG A 11 -1.73 -13.12 12.79
N LEU A 12 -1.60 -14.44 12.75
CA LEU A 12 -0.66 -15.11 11.86
C LEU A 12 -0.97 -14.82 10.38
N LYS A 13 -2.24 -14.97 9.99
CA LYS A 13 -2.73 -14.65 8.65
C LYS A 13 -2.43 -13.21 8.23
N ILE A 14 -2.74 -12.25 9.09
CA ILE A 14 -2.47 -10.83 8.84
C ILE A 14 -0.98 -10.59 8.62
N LYS A 15 -0.14 -11.22 9.43
CA LYS A 15 1.32 -11.14 9.33
C LYS A 15 1.84 -11.71 8.01
N PHE A 16 1.33 -12.87 7.57
CA PHE A 16 1.71 -13.46 6.29
C PHE A 16 1.35 -12.55 5.11
N ILE A 17 0.13 -12.01 5.08
CA ILE A 17 -0.31 -11.09 4.03
C ILE A 17 0.58 -9.84 4.01
N ALA A 18 0.88 -9.27 5.18
CA ALA A 18 1.73 -8.08 5.28
C ALA A 18 3.17 -8.34 4.76
N ILE A 19 3.78 -9.46 5.12
CA ILE A 19 5.11 -9.85 4.64
C ILE A 19 5.10 -10.02 3.12
N PHE A 20 4.06 -10.64 2.60
CA PHE A 20 3.90 -10.86 1.16
C PHE A 20 3.78 -9.53 0.40
N LEU A 21 2.92 -8.63 0.87
CA LEU A 21 2.76 -7.31 0.28
C LEU A 21 4.06 -6.48 0.37
N ASP A 22 4.77 -6.51 1.51
CA ASP A 22 6.07 -5.86 1.67
C ASP A 22 7.09 -6.35 0.64
N HIS A 23 7.13 -7.66 0.42
CA HIS A 23 8.03 -8.25 -0.58
C HIS A 23 7.77 -7.68 -1.98
N TYR A 24 6.50 -7.61 -2.39
CA TYR A 24 6.18 -7.09 -3.73
C TYR A 24 6.36 -5.58 -3.88
N VAL A 25 6.10 -4.80 -2.83
CA VAL A 25 6.41 -3.35 -2.84
C VAL A 25 7.92 -3.14 -3.03
N ARG A 26 8.75 -3.85 -2.26
CA ARG A 26 10.22 -3.76 -2.40
C ARG A 26 10.70 -4.23 -3.76
N LEU A 27 10.12 -5.30 -4.29
CA LEU A 27 10.45 -5.82 -5.62
C LEU A 27 10.14 -4.78 -6.70
N ALA A 28 8.93 -4.19 -6.68
CA ALA A 28 8.53 -3.16 -7.61
C ALA A 28 9.41 -1.91 -7.51
N THR A 29 9.65 -1.42 -6.29
CA THR A 29 10.46 -0.23 -6.03
C THR A 29 11.89 -0.40 -6.56
N LYS A 30 12.51 -1.55 -6.31
CA LYS A 30 13.88 -1.81 -6.80
C LYS A 30 13.92 -2.02 -8.31
N LYS A 31 12.97 -2.78 -8.86
CA LYS A 31 12.97 -3.13 -10.28
C LYS A 31 12.70 -1.94 -11.18
N HIS A 32 11.82 -1.03 -10.76
CA HIS A 32 11.35 0.09 -11.57
C HIS A 32 11.90 1.45 -11.11
N ASP A 33 12.80 1.47 -10.13
CA ASP A 33 13.36 2.70 -9.51
C ASP A 33 12.27 3.70 -9.09
N ILE A 34 11.19 3.20 -8.48
CA ILE A 34 10.03 3.99 -8.12
C ILE A 34 10.39 4.95 -6.98
N LYS A 35 10.06 6.23 -7.15
CA LYS A 35 10.18 7.24 -6.09
C LYS A 35 8.87 7.31 -5.31
N ILE A 36 8.97 7.30 -3.99
CA ILE A 36 7.81 7.39 -3.09
C ILE A 36 7.80 8.76 -2.44
N VAL A 37 6.71 9.48 -2.60
CA VAL A 37 6.44 10.76 -1.93
C VAL A 37 5.34 10.54 -0.91
N ALA A 38 5.67 10.62 0.37
CA ALA A 38 4.71 10.50 1.45
C ALA A 38 4.30 11.88 1.97
N VAL A 39 3.00 12.14 1.99
CA VAL A 39 2.42 13.36 2.54
C VAL A 39 1.85 13.06 3.92
N THR A 40 2.33 13.77 4.93
CA THR A 40 1.87 13.63 6.32
C THR A 40 1.51 15.00 6.90
N GLY A 41 0.81 15.01 8.00
CA GLY A 41 0.36 16.22 8.69
C GLY A 41 -1.06 16.09 9.23
N THR A 42 -1.49 17.09 10.00
CA THR A 42 -2.84 17.13 10.59
C THR A 42 -3.88 17.72 9.65
N ILE A 43 -3.50 18.73 8.86
CA ILE A 43 -4.41 19.49 7.98
C ILE A 43 -3.78 19.60 6.58
N GLY A 44 -4.63 19.59 5.54
CA GLY A 44 -4.22 19.89 4.17
C GLY A 44 -3.47 18.80 3.42
N LYS A 45 -3.38 17.58 3.97
CA LYS A 45 -2.69 16.45 3.34
C LYS A 45 -3.23 16.13 1.93
N THR A 46 -4.54 16.04 1.79
CA THR A 46 -5.18 15.71 0.51
C THR A 46 -4.91 16.77 -0.54
N SER A 47 -5.03 18.05 -0.19
CA SER A 47 -4.71 19.17 -1.10
C SER A 47 -3.24 19.19 -1.50
N ALA A 48 -2.34 18.96 -0.54
CA ALA A 48 -0.91 18.85 -0.81
C ALA A 48 -0.57 17.66 -1.72
N LYS A 49 -1.18 16.50 -1.48
CA LYS A 49 -1.05 15.30 -2.32
C LYS A 49 -1.43 15.60 -3.78
N VAL A 50 -2.56 16.23 -4.00
CA VAL A 50 -3.04 16.59 -5.34
C VAL A 50 -2.09 17.58 -6.02
N ALA A 51 -1.70 18.66 -5.32
CA ALA A 51 -0.80 19.66 -5.86
C ALA A 51 0.57 19.08 -6.24
N ILE A 52 1.18 18.27 -5.36
CA ILE A 52 2.45 17.59 -5.62
C ILE A 52 2.32 16.67 -6.84
N SER A 53 1.24 15.91 -6.93
CA SER A 53 1.01 14.99 -8.04
C SER A 53 0.87 15.72 -9.36
N GLN A 54 0.15 16.84 -9.40
CA GLN A 54 0.02 17.68 -10.60
C GLN A 54 1.37 18.21 -11.07
N LEU A 55 2.20 18.71 -10.15
CA LEU A 55 3.53 19.22 -10.47
C LEU A 55 4.43 18.11 -11.04
N LEU A 56 4.44 16.93 -10.42
CA LEU A 56 5.25 15.80 -10.85
C LEU A 56 4.78 15.18 -12.17
N SER A 57 3.48 15.23 -12.45
CA SER A 57 2.89 14.66 -13.68
C SER A 57 3.35 15.34 -14.96
N SER A 58 3.96 16.52 -14.87
CA SER A 58 4.58 17.19 -16.02
C SER A 58 5.80 16.46 -16.58
N LYS A 59 6.49 15.65 -15.75
CA LYS A 59 7.75 14.96 -16.10
C LYS A 59 7.76 13.46 -15.79
N HIS A 60 6.82 12.98 -14.98
CA HIS A 60 6.79 11.60 -14.49
C HIS A 60 5.40 11.01 -14.62
N ARG A 61 5.33 9.69 -14.73
CA ARG A 61 4.09 8.94 -14.60
C ARG A 61 3.79 8.78 -13.12
N VAL A 62 2.79 9.49 -12.62
CA VAL A 62 2.48 9.59 -11.18
C VAL A 62 1.26 8.74 -10.85
N HIS A 63 1.39 7.89 -9.84
CA HIS A 63 0.26 7.23 -9.19
C HIS A 63 -0.13 7.99 -7.92
N ILE A 64 -1.40 8.35 -7.80
CA ILE A 64 -1.96 9.01 -6.62
C ILE A 64 -2.84 8.01 -5.89
N GLU A 65 -2.64 7.89 -4.61
CA GLU A 65 -3.52 7.10 -3.76
C GLU A 65 -4.90 7.76 -3.62
N ASP A 66 -5.95 7.05 -4.02
CA ASP A 66 -7.35 7.52 -3.91
C ASP A 66 -8.09 6.98 -2.67
N GLN A 67 -7.52 6.02 -1.95
CA GLN A 67 -8.21 5.32 -0.87
C GLN A 67 -7.77 5.79 0.51
N ASN A 68 -8.73 6.26 1.30
CA ASN A 68 -8.53 6.74 2.68
C ASN A 68 -8.41 5.62 3.74
N HIS A 69 -7.90 4.46 3.38
CA HIS A 69 -7.71 3.36 4.32
C HIS A 69 -6.35 3.42 5.00
N ASN A 70 -6.36 3.74 6.30
CA ASN A 70 -5.15 3.93 7.12
C ASN A 70 -4.57 2.66 7.75
N SER A 71 -4.89 1.46 7.27
CA SER A 71 -4.26 0.24 7.79
C SER A 71 -2.93 -0.04 7.06
N ASP A 72 -1.99 -0.71 7.75
CA ASP A 72 -0.68 -1.04 7.15
C ASP A 72 -0.80 -1.86 5.86
N ARG A 73 -1.81 -2.72 5.78
CA ARG A 73 -2.08 -3.52 4.57
C ARG A 73 -2.69 -2.66 3.46
N ALA A 74 -3.57 -1.74 3.81
CA ALA A 74 -4.19 -0.83 2.85
C ALA A 74 -3.16 0.10 2.22
N ILE A 75 -2.21 0.64 2.97
CA ILE A 75 -1.12 1.48 2.44
C ILE A 75 -0.32 0.73 1.37
N ARG A 76 -0.03 -0.56 1.58
CA ARG A 76 0.69 -1.38 0.60
C ARG A 76 -0.13 -1.66 -0.66
N LEU A 77 -1.43 -1.90 -0.51
CA LEU A 77 -2.34 -2.05 -1.65
C LEU A 77 -2.53 -0.74 -2.41
N ASN A 78 -2.62 0.37 -1.69
CA ASN A 78 -2.72 1.71 -2.28
C ASN A 78 -1.48 2.07 -3.11
N PHE A 79 -0.30 1.58 -2.71
CA PHE A 79 0.91 1.70 -3.53
C PHE A 79 0.71 1.13 -4.94
N PHE A 80 -0.01 0.03 -5.06
CA PHE A 80 -0.31 -0.61 -6.36
C PHE A 80 -1.61 -0.12 -7.00
N GLY A 81 -2.43 0.69 -6.31
CA GLY A 81 -3.77 1.05 -6.75
C GLY A 81 -4.77 -0.10 -6.71
N VAL A 82 -4.52 -1.11 -5.87
CA VAL A 82 -5.38 -2.29 -5.72
C VAL A 82 -6.34 -2.10 -4.55
N GLU A 83 -7.61 -2.38 -4.78
CA GLU A 83 -8.65 -2.24 -3.77
C GLU A 83 -8.49 -3.26 -2.62
N PHE A 84 -8.80 -2.79 -1.41
CA PHE A 84 -8.83 -3.65 -0.23
C PHE A 84 -9.99 -4.66 -0.35
N PRO A 85 -9.76 -5.96 -0.14
CA PRO A 85 -10.79 -6.97 -0.40
C PRO A 85 -11.98 -6.83 0.56
N HIS A 86 -13.18 -6.83 0.02
CA HIS A 86 -14.40 -6.98 0.80
C HIS A 86 -14.33 -8.29 1.59
N ASN A 87 -14.77 -8.29 2.85
CA ASN A 87 -14.63 -9.44 3.74
C ASN A 87 -13.18 -9.95 3.89
N SER A 88 -12.26 -9.05 4.15
CA SER A 88 -10.83 -9.35 4.37
C SER A 88 -10.54 -10.43 5.43
N ARG A 89 -11.57 -10.85 6.17
CA ARG A 89 -11.52 -11.99 7.10
C ARG A 89 -11.36 -13.34 6.40
N GLN A 90 -11.85 -13.48 5.16
CA GLN A 90 -11.77 -14.71 4.37
C GLN A 90 -10.48 -14.75 3.57
N MET A 91 -9.65 -15.79 3.73
CA MET A 91 -8.38 -15.94 3.01
C MET A 91 -8.57 -16.01 1.50
N ILE A 92 -9.63 -16.67 1.05
CA ILE A 92 -9.92 -16.83 -0.37
C ILE A 92 -10.07 -15.50 -1.11
N ARG A 93 -10.52 -14.45 -0.42
CA ARG A 93 -10.66 -13.10 -0.99
C ARG A 93 -9.32 -12.41 -1.24
N TRP A 94 -8.25 -12.88 -0.63
CA TRP A 94 -6.91 -12.35 -0.84
C TRP A 94 -6.21 -12.94 -2.06
N ILE A 95 -6.65 -14.10 -2.57
CA ILE A 95 -6.03 -14.74 -3.72
C ILE A 95 -6.00 -13.84 -4.96
N PRO A 96 -7.13 -13.27 -5.43
CA PRO A 96 -7.12 -12.38 -6.58
C PRO A 96 -6.29 -11.11 -6.34
N VAL A 97 -6.36 -10.55 -5.13
CA VAL A 97 -5.57 -9.37 -4.73
C VAL A 97 -4.06 -9.66 -4.82
N ILE A 98 -3.62 -10.80 -4.32
CA ILE A 98 -2.23 -11.23 -4.35
C ILE A 98 -1.75 -11.44 -5.79
N LEU A 99 -2.56 -12.04 -6.65
CA LEU A 99 -2.22 -12.25 -8.05
C LEU A 99 -2.11 -10.92 -8.81
N GLU A 100 -3.00 -9.97 -8.53
CA GLU A 100 -2.96 -8.63 -9.12
C GLU A 100 -1.73 -7.84 -8.67
N VAL A 101 -1.43 -7.84 -7.38
CA VAL A 101 -0.20 -7.23 -6.83
C VAL A 101 1.05 -7.83 -7.47
N ARG A 102 1.12 -9.15 -7.61
CA ARG A 102 2.23 -9.83 -8.28
C ARG A 102 2.40 -9.40 -9.73
N LYS A 103 1.30 -9.28 -10.47
CA LYS A 103 1.30 -8.81 -11.86
C LYS A 103 1.80 -7.38 -11.97
N LEU A 104 1.28 -6.48 -11.12
CA LEU A 104 1.67 -5.08 -11.08
C LEU A 104 3.12 -4.89 -10.65
N ALA A 105 3.61 -5.65 -9.67
CA ALA A 105 5.00 -5.57 -9.24
C ALA A 105 5.99 -5.93 -10.35
N LYS A 106 5.60 -6.78 -11.30
CA LYS A 106 6.41 -7.12 -12.47
C LYS A 106 6.44 -6.03 -13.53
N ASN A 107 5.33 -5.34 -13.73
CA ASN A 107 5.12 -4.37 -14.81
C ASN A 107 4.44 -3.10 -14.27
N PHE A 108 5.06 -2.47 -13.28
CA PHE A 108 4.50 -1.27 -12.66
C PHE A 108 4.63 -0.07 -13.60
N PRO A 109 3.51 0.61 -13.96
CA PRO A 109 3.51 1.60 -15.02
C PRO A 109 3.89 3.01 -14.57
N PHE A 110 4.17 3.23 -13.28
CA PHE A 110 4.42 4.55 -12.71
C PHE A 110 5.85 4.72 -12.22
N ASP A 111 6.37 5.93 -12.33
CA ASP A 111 7.72 6.31 -11.88
C ASP A 111 7.71 6.87 -10.47
N VAL A 112 6.59 7.49 -10.09
CA VAL A 112 6.39 8.11 -8.77
C VAL A 112 5.05 7.68 -8.19
N VAL A 113 5.07 7.38 -6.90
CA VAL A 113 3.86 7.09 -6.11
C VAL A 113 3.72 8.13 -5.02
N VAL A 114 2.59 8.83 -4.98
CA VAL A 114 2.28 9.83 -3.95
C VAL A 114 1.23 9.24 -3.01
N ILE A 115 1.61 9.04 -1.76
CA ILE A 115 0.76 8.43 -0.72
C ILE A 115 0.50 9.38 0.43
N GLU A 116 -0.69 9.30 1.00
CA GLU A 116 -1.06 10.00 2.22
C GLU A 116 -0.88 9.09 3.43
N MET A 117 -0.21 9.59 4.48
CA MET A 117 0.04 8.83 5.70
C MET A 117 -0.47 9.56 6.93
N ALA A 118 -1.09 8.81 7.84
CA ALA A 118 -1.42 9.33 9.16
C ALA A 118 -0.15 9.59 9.98
N GLU A 119 -0.14 10.65 10.77
CA GLU A 119 1.01 11.11 11.57
C GLU A 119 1.61 10.04 12.49
N SER A 120 0.79 9.12 12.99
CA SER A 120 1.21 8.02 13.88
C SER A 120 2.01 6.89 13.18
N ARG A 121 2.27 6.97 11.87
CA ARG A 121 2.80 5.85 11.06
C ARG A 121 4.15 6.10 10.40
N HIS A 122 4.91 7.08 10.87
CA HIS A 122 6.27 7.33 10.37
C HIS A 122 7.18 6.09 10.43
N ALA A 123 6.93 5.17 11.36
CA ALA A 123 7.70 3.93 11.48
C ALA A 123 7.47 2.95 10.31
N SER A 124 6.35 3.04 9.59
CA SER A 124 6.08 2.16 8.46
C SER A 124 6.90 2.50 7.22
N LEU A 125 7.33 3.77 7.06
CA LEU A 125 8.17 4.20 5.93
C LEU A 125 9.59 3.62 5.98
N LYS A 126 10.12 3.33 7.19
CA LYS A 126 11.45 2.73 7.33
C LYS A 126 11.54 1.30 6.77
N LYS A 127 10.42 0.72 6.37
CA LYS A 127 10.36 -0.64 5.82
C LYS A 127 10.32 -0.68 4.29
N PHE A 128 10.18 0.46 3.64
CA PHE A 128 10.29 0.63 2.17
C PHE A 128 11.70 1.11 1.83
#